data_8e8147219c91f3883afff9884350348a
#
_entry.id   8e8147219c91f3883afff9884350348a
#
_cell.length_a   1.000
_cell.length_b   1.000
_cell.length_c   1.000
_cell.angle_alpha   90.00
_cell.angle_beta   90.00
_cell.angle_gamma   90.00
#
_symmetry.space_group_name_H-M   'P 1'
#
loop_
_entity.id
_entity.type
_entity.pdbx_description
1 polymer ?
#
loop_
_entity_poly.entity_id
_entity_poly.type
_entity_poly.pdbx_seq_one_letter_code
_entity_poly.pdbx_strand_id
1 'polypeptide(L)'
;MIGEILVFTATYNEAENIEELITSVFKNLPDTVMLIIDDASPDGTGDLLNELSKKYEQLNIIHRPQKLGLGTAHKLAMKYAIKNNFDLLITMDADFSHHPKYLKKMVSLMFHNDFVTGSRYIKGGGRNDGLYRRTLGGTANFLARNLLGIPLNECTTAYRGFKVSILKAINLDSIQSEGYSFFVESIYFVCQITKKIDEFPIFFSDRKSGTSKISKFEIFKGVLCLCRLFFNRIFSPKFQNEVQIHKQNFKKCPKCISYYQTQTSKNIKNSNYKLSSNLTTNFQCLQCGTIYT
;
A
#
# COMPACT_ATOMS: atom_id res chain seq x y z
N MET A 1 -9.68 17.74 -6.94
CA MET A 1 -10.04 17.37 -5.54
C MET A 1 -9.59 15.93 -5.34
N ILE A 2 -9.14 15.56 -4.14
CA ILE A 2 -9.00 14.16 -3.75
C ILE A 2 -10.42 13.69 -3.45
N GLY A 3 -10.86 12.61 -4.08
CA GLY A 3 -12.18 12.03 -3.84
C GLY A 3 -12.19 11.11 -2.62
N GLU A 4 -12.73 9.89 -2.75
CA GLU A 4 -12.91 8.96 -1.64
C GLU A 4 -11.59 8.38 -1.10
N ILE A 5 -11.41 8.46 0.21
CA ILE A 5 -10.23 7.98 0.94
C ILE A 5 -10.56 6.70 1.67
N LEU A 6 -9.76 5.67 1.47
CA LEU A 6 -9.75 4.44 2.27
C LEU A 6 -8.58 4.44 3.23
N VAL A 7 -8.84 4.37 4.53
CA VAL A 7 -7.81 4.08 5.55
C VAL A 7 -7.87 2.61 5.91
N PHE A 8 -6.75 1.93 5.82
CA PHE A 8 -6.63 0.49 6.08
C PHE A 8 -5.72 0.20 7.26
N THR A 9 -6.13 -0.73 8.11
CA THR A 9 -5.28 -1.38 9.11
C THR A 9 -5.55 -2.89 9.18
N ALA A 10 -4.50 -3.65 9.44
CA ALA A 10 -4.60 -5.08 9.75
C ALA A 10 -4.53 -5.29 11.26
N THR A 11 -5.35 -6.21 11.79
CA THR A 11 -5.38 -6.53 13.23
C THR A 11 -5.06 -8.00 13.50
N TYR A 12 -4.33 -8.21 14.56
CA TYR A 12 -4.14 -9.52 15.22
C TYR A 12 -3.80 -9.32 16.68
N ASN A 13 -4.77 -9.51 17.59
CA ASN A 13 -4.70 -9.21 19.03
C ASN A 13 -4.51 -7.71 19.31
N GLU A 14 -5.50 -6.91 18.92
CA GLU A 14 -5.50 -5.46 19.05
C GLU A 14 -6.74 -4.93 19.79
N ALA A 15 -7.42 -5.79 20.60
CA ALA A 15 -8.65 -5.42 21.29
C ALA A 15 -8.49 -4.17 22.18
N GLU A 16 -7.31 -3.98 22.79
CA GLU A 16 -7.01 -2.83 23.66
C GLU A 16 -6.85 -1.50 22.91
N ASN A 17 -6.51 -1.56 21.60
CA ASN A 17 -6.14 -0.38 20.83
C ASN A 17 -7.22 0.05 19.81
N ILE A 18 -8.02 -0.91 19.31
CA ILE A 18 -8.74 -0.73 18.05
C ILE A 18 -9.88 0.29 18.14
N GLU A 19 -10.63 0.39 19.24
CA GLU A 19 -11.71 1.38 19.39
C GLU A 19 -11.18 2.80 19.40
N GLU A 20 -10.11 3.05 20.16
CA GLU A 20 -9.48 4.37 20.22
C GLU A 20 -8.86 4.75 18.87
N LEU A 21 -8.28 3.78 18.15
CA LEU A 21 -7.73 4.01 16.82
C LEU A 21 -8.82 4.44 15.83
N ILE A 22 -9.95 3.70 15.77
CA ILE A 22 -11.09 4.00 14.90
C ILE A 22 -11.61 5.40 15.17
N THR A 23 -11.85 5.71 16.44
CA THR A 23 -12.33 7.03 16.88
C THR A 23 -11.34 8.13 16.48
N SER A 24 -10.03 7.89 16.66
CA SER A 24 -9.00 8.85 16.32
C SER A 24 -8.84 9.03 14.79
N VAL A 25 -9.02 7.98 14.00
CA VAL A 25 -9.01 8.08 12.53
C VAL A 25 -10.17 8.97 12.06
N PHE A 26 -11.41 8.70 12.48
CA PHE A 26 -12.58 9.49 12.09
C PHE A 26 -12.53 10.92 12.62
N LYS A 27 -11.95 11.17 13.79
CA LYS A 27 -11.70 12.54 14.29
C LYS A 27 -10.75 13.33 13.38
N ASN A 28 -9.75 12.69 12.79
CA ASN A 28 -8.78 13.34 11.91
C ASN A 28 -9.24 13.42 10.45
N LEU A 29 -9.99 12.43 9.96
CA LEU A 29 -10.55 12.34 8.61
C LEU A 29 -12.02 11.90 8.69
N PRO A 30 -12.98 12.81 8.96
CA PRO A 30 -14.39 12.45 9.18
C PRO A 30 -15.07 11.77 7.99
N ASP A 31 -14.68 12.17 6.76
CA ASP A 31 -15.32 11.70 5.53
C ASP A 31 -14.59 10.48 4.90
N THR A 32 -13.75 9.79 5.69
CA THR A 32 -13.02 8.62 5.20
C THR A 32 -13.80 7.31 5.44
N VAL A 33 -13.58 6.34 4.58
CA VAL A 33 -13.96 4.95 4.83
C VAL A 33 -12.77 4.25 5.50
N MET A 34 -13.03 3.46 6.53
CA MET A 34 -12.01 2.65 7.18
C MET A 34 -12.25 1.17 6.90
N LEU A 35 -11.21 0.48 6.44
CA LEU A 35 -11.19 -0.97 6.25
C LEU A 35 -10.27 -1.60 7.30
N ILE A 36 -10.82 -2.54 8.06
CA ILE A 36 -10.04 -3.35 9.00
C ILE A 36 -10.07 -4.80 8.53
N ILE A 37 -8.89 -5.41 8.44
CA ILE A 37 -8.77 -6.83 8.12
C ILE A 37 -8.23 -7.55 9.35
N ASP A 38 -9.10 -8.35 9.97
CA ASP A 38 -8.76 -9.12 11.17
C ASP A 38 -8.34 -10.55 10.82
N ASP A 39 -7.20 -10.96 11.37
CA ASP A 39 -6.56 -12.25 11.14
C ASP A 39 -6.97 -13.32 12.15
N ALA A 40 -8.29 -13.47 12.41
CA ALA A 40 -8.86 -14.37 13.41
C ALA A 40 -8.23 -14.16 14.79
N SER A 41 -8.29 -12.93 15.30
CA SER A 41 -7.78 -12.56 16.62
C SER A 41 -8.46 -13.35 17.73
N PRO A 42 -7.71 -14.07 18.60
CA PRO A 42 -8.30 -14.84 19.70
C PRO A 42 -8.63 -14.00 20.96
N ASP A 43 -8.27 -12.71 21.00
CA ASP A 43 -8.44 -11.81 22.15
C ASP A 43 -9.77 -11.05 22.17
N GLY A 44 -10.70 -11.38 21.25
CA GLY A 44 -12.00 -10.67 21.13
C GLY A 44 -11.97 -9.45 20.20
N THR A 45 -10.84 -9.13 19.56
CA THR A 45 -10.77 -8.02 18.58
C THR A 45 -11.88 -8.11 17.53
N GLY A 46 -12.13 -9.32 16.99
CA GLY A 46 -13.14 -9.53 15.95
C GLY A 46 -14.56 -9.19 16.41
N ASP A 47 -14.94 -9.59 17.63
CA ASP A 47 -16.26 -9.29 18.20
C ASP A 47 -16.42 -7.80 18.45
N LEU A 48 -15.40 -7.15 19.02
CA LEU A 48 -15.37 -5.71 19.24
C LEU A 48 -15.53 -4.93 17.91
N LEU A 49 -14.86 -5.38 16.85
CA LEU A 49 -14.99 -4.79 15.53
C LEU A 49 -16.43 -4.89 14.99
N ASN A 50 -17.10 -6.04 15.19
CA ASN A 50 -18.50 -6.21 14.79
C ASN A 50 -19.43 -5.25 15.54
N GLU A 51 -19.19 -4.99 16.84
CA GLU A 51 -19.96 -3.98 17.59
C GLU A 51 -19.68 -2.56 17.08
N LEU A 52 -18.42 -2.21 16.81
CA LEU A 52 -18.03 -0.90 16.32
C LEU A 52 -18.56 -0.62 14.91
N SER A 53 -18.69 -1.64 14.06
CA SER A 53 -19.27 -1.47 12.71
C SER A 53 -20.76 -1.11 12.74
N LYS A 54 -21.49 -1.46 13.78
CA LYS A 54 -22.87 -1.01 13.98
C LYS A 54 -22.96 0.48 14.36
N LYS A 55 -21.90 1.01 14.98
CA LYS A 55 -21.78 2.40 15.41
C LYS A 55 -21.27 3.33 14.32
N TYR A 56 -20.40 2.83 13.43
CA TYR A 56 -19.74 3.62 12.38
C TYR A 56 -20.07 3.03 11.01
N GLU A 57 -20.98 3.64 10.26
CA GLU A 57 -21.36 3.18 8.90
C GLU A 57 -20.20 3.15 7.91
N GLN A 58 -19.16 4.00 8.12
CA GLN A 58 -17.97 4.07 7.28
C GLN A 58 -16.93 3.01 7.64
N LEU A 59 -17.18 2.15 8.66
CA LEU A 59 -16.27 1.09 9.07
C LEU A 59 -16.61 -0.22 8.36
N ASN A 60 -15.71 -0.69 7.52
CA ASN A 60 -15.81 -1.98 6.84
C ASN A 60 -14.84 -2.98 7.48
N ILE A 61 -15.28 -4.22 7.64
CA ILE A 61 -14.50 -5.27 8.29
C ILE A 61 -14.43 -6.48 7.38
N ILE A 62 -13.25 -7.09 7.31
CA ILE A 62 -13.03 -8.40 6.68
C ILE A 62 -12.39 -9.30 7.72
N HIS A 63 -13.12 -10.33 8.14
CA HIS A 63 -12.57 -11.40 8.97
C HIS A 63 -11.91 -12.45 8.10
N ARG A 64 -10.64 -12.76 8.35
CA ARG A 64 -9.95 -13.87 7.69
C ARG A 64 -10.02 -15.12 8.58
N PRO A 65 -10.03 -16.32 8.00
CA PRO A 65 -10.23 -17.55 8.77
C PRO A 65 -9.03 -17.89 9.68
N GLN A 66 -7.87 -17.31 9.43
CA GLN A 66 -6.64 -17.54 10.20
C GLN A 66 -5.62 -16.42 9.93
N LYS A 67 -4.52 -16.42 10.68
CA LYS A 67 -3.38 -15.51 10.46
C LYS A 67 -2.67 -15.83 9.15
N LEU A 68 -2.93 -15.02 8.11
CA LEU A 68 -2.39 -15.20 6.75
C LEU A 68 -1.19 -14.31 6.43
N GLY A 69 -0.78 -13.48 7.39
CA GLY A 69 0.37 -12.59 7.25
C GLY A 69 0.03 -11.17 6.81
N LEU A 70 0.85 -10.23 7.27
CA LEU A 70 0.64 -8.79 7.12
C LEU A 70 0.62 -8.35 5.64
N GLY A 71 1.57 -8.85 4.83
CA GLY A 71 1.65 -8.49 3.41
C GLY A 71 0.44 -8.94 2.60
N THR A 72 -0.15 -10.09 2.94
CA THR A 72 -1.38 -10.56 2.28
C THR A 72 -2.60 -9.71 2.65
N ALA A 73 -2.66 -9.18 3.89
CA ALA A 73 -3.70 -8.22 4.30
C ALA A 73 -3.57 -6.92 3.52
N HIS A 74 -2.36 -6.39 3.37
CA HIS A 74 -2.11 -5.19 2.57
C HIS A 74 -2.47 -5.40 1.08
N LYS A 75 -2.11 -6.55 0.49
CA LYS A 75 -2.54 -6.88 -0.89
C LYS A 75 -4.06 -6.92 -1.03
N LEU A 76 -4.75 -7.51 -0.06
CA LEU A 76 -6.21 -7.55 -0.05
C LEU A 76 -6.80 -6.14 0.04
N ALA A 77 -6.28 -5.28 0.90
CA ALA A 77 -6.69 -3.88 1.01
C ALA A 77 -6.43 -3.09 -0.29
N MET A 78 -5.31 -3.30 -0.96
CA MET A 78 -5.02 -2.69 -2.26
C MET A 78 -6.05 -3.14 -3.32
N LYS A 79 -6.35 -4.44 -3.39
CA LYS A 79 -7.38 -4.99 -4.29
C LYS A 79 -8.78 -4.46 -3.95
N TYR A 80 -9.10 -4.31 -2.67
CA TYR A 80 -10.34 -3.72 -2.20
C TYR A 80 -10.48 -2.25 -2.64
N ALA A 81 -9.44 -1.45 -2.45
CA ALA A 81 -9.41 -0.05 -2.88
C ALA A 81 -9.61 0.09 -4.41
N ILE A 82 -8.98 -0.77 -5.20
CA ILE A 82 -9.15 -0.80 -6.66
C ILE A 82 -10.59 -1.18 -7.05
N LYS A 83 -11.13 -2.25 -6.45
CA LYS A 83 -12.46 -2.78 -6.78
C LYS A 83 -13.58 -1.78 -6.46
N ASN A 84 -13.45 -1.04 -5.36
CA ASN A 84 -14.46 -0.09 -4.91
C ASN A 84 -14.18 1.36 -5.37
N ASN A 85 -13.20 1.55 -6.30
CA ASN A 85 -12.89 2.83 -6.95
C ASN A 85 -12.52 3.97 -6.00
N PHE A 86 -11.88 3.70 -4.88
CA PHE A 86 -11.30 4.75 -4.05
C PHE A 86 -10.22 5.53 -4.82
N ASP A 87 -10.01 6.78 -4.45
CA ASP A 87 -8.95 7.63 -5.02
C ASP A 87 -7.63 7.46 -4.29
N LEU A 88 -7.70 7.38 -2.96
CA LEU A 88 -6.56 7.17 -2.09
C LEU A 88 -6.74 5.93 -1.21
N LEU A 89 -5.63 5.21 -1.02
CA LEU A 89 -5.46 4.22 0.04
C LEU A 89 -4.38 4.70 1.00
N ILE A 90 -4.72 4.82 2.28
CA ILE A 90 -3.76 5.06 3.35
C ILE A 90 -3.68 3.79 4.19
N THR A 91 -2.46 3.32 4.44
CA THR A 91 -2.22 2.14 5.28
C THR A 91 -1.54 2.54 6.58
N MET A 92 -1.89 1.91 7.70
CA MET A 92 -1.29 2.16 9.01
C MET A 92 -1.38 0.94 9.91
N ASP A 93 -0.54 0.88 10.96
CA ASP A 93 -0.63 -0.15 12.01
C ASP A 93 -1.70 0.19 13.05
N ALA A 94 -2.18 -0.84 13.78
CA ALA A 94 -3.26 -0.70 14.76
C ALA A 94 -2.81 -0.24 16.16
N ASP A 95 -1.51 -0.29 16.45
CA ASP A 95 -0.91 -0.15 17.79
C ASP A 95 -0.46 1.29 18.17
N PHE A 96 -0.95 2.31 17.45
CA PHE A 96 -0.57 3.72 17.60
C PHE A 96 0.89 4.07 17.31
N SER A 97 1.71 3.13 16.88
CA SER A 97 3.06 3.45 16.38
C SER A 97 2.98 4.39 15.16
N HIS A 98 1.89 4.30 14.40
CA HIS A 98 1.48 5.22 13.33
C HIS A 98 0.32 6.10 13.82
N HIS A 99 0.64 7.23 14.48
CA HIS A 99 -0.38 8.05 15.09
C HIS A 99 -1.29 8.73 14.06
N PRO A 100 -2.65 8.67 14.20
CA PRO A 100 -3.62 9.26 13.26
C PRO A 100 -3.48 10.78 13.05
N LYS A 101 -2.83 11.52 13.97
CA LYS A 101 -2.56 12.97 13.80
C LYS A 101 -1.83 13.34 12.49
N TYR A 102 -1.11 12.39 11.91
CA TYR A 102 -0.36 12.60 10.67
C TYR A 102 -1.20 12.39 9.40
N LEU A 103 -2.42 11.86 9.50
CA LEU A 103 -3.28 11.55 8.35
C LEU A 103 -3.56 12.78 7.49
N LYS A 104 -3.92 13.92 8.11
CA LYS A 104 -4.17 15.19 7.38
C LYS A 104 -2.95 15.65 6.59
N LYS A 105 -1.75 15.50 7.16
CA LYS A 105 -0.49 15.84 6.49
C LYS A 105 -0.24 14.92 5.31
N MET A 106 -0.45 13.61 5.49
CA MET A 106 -0.30 12.64 4.40
C MET A 106 -1.26 12.97 3.25
N VAL A 107 -2.55 13.19 3.53
CA VAL A 107 -3.53 13.56 2.52
C VAL A 107 -3.10 14.83 1.78
N SER A 108 -2.61 15.86 2.49
CA SER A 108 -2.16 17.11 1.85
C SER A 108 -1.00 16.89 0.87
N LEU A 109 -0.06 16.01 1.19
CA LEU A 109 1.06 15.67 0.31
C LEU A 109 0.62 14.85 -0.90
N MET A 110 -0.44 14.05 -0.78
CA MET A 110 -0.99 13.25 -1.88
C MET A 110 -1.63 14.09 -3.00
N PHE A 111 -1.88 15.38 -2.80
CA PHE A 111 -2.31 16.26 -3.90
C PHE A 111 -1.24 16.36 -5.00
N HIS A 112 0.03 16.38 -4.62
CA HIS A 112 1.14 16.56 -5.55
C HIS A 112 1.92 15.28 -5.85
N ASN A 113 1.74 14.25 -5.02
CA ASN A 113 2.45 12.98 -5.10
C ASN A 113 1.48 11.82 -5.41
N ASP A 114 2.02 10.76 -5.98
CA ASP A 114 1.28 9.52 -6.27
C ASP A 114 1.48 8.49 -5.15
N PHE A 115 2.56 8.65 -4.38
CA PHE A 115 2.89 7.85 -3.21
C PHE A 115 3.56 8.73 -2.15
N VAL A 116 3.18 8.54 -0.89
CA VAL A 116 3.79 9.23 0.26
C VAL A 116 4.00 8.23 1.39
N THR A 117 5.12 8.32 2.10
CA THR A 117 5.40 7.49 3.28
C THR A 117 5.79 8.34 4.50
N GLY A 118 5.35 7.91 5.68
CA GLY A 118 5.87 8.45 6.93
C GLY A 118 7.29 7.92 7.18
N SER A 119 8.24 8.80 7.49
CA SER A 119 9.65 8.44 7.63
C SER A 119 10.17 8.76 9.02
N ARG A 120 10.85 7.79 9.63
CA ARG A 120 11.58 7.91 10.90
C ARG A 120 13.04 8.36 10.69
N TYR A 121 13.51 8.38 9.45
CA TYR A 121 14.91 8.50 9.09
C TYR A 121 15.25 9.83 8.39
N ILE A 122 14.31 10.75 8.25
CA ILE A 122 14.55 12.11 7.75
C ILE A 122 14.53 13.12 8.90
N LYS A 123 15.04 14.34 8.63
CA LYS A 123 15.06 15.43 9.63
C LYS A 123 13.66 15.69 10.18
N GLY A 124 13.52 15.66 11.49
CA GLY A 124 12.23 15.81 12.19
C GLY A 124 11.48 14.50 12.42
N GLY A 125 11.94 13.40 11.84
CA GLY A 125 11.47 12.05 12.16
C GLY A 125 12.24 11.44 13.35
N GLY A 126 11.65 10.41 13.95
CA GLY A 126 12.29 9.74 15.07
C GLY A 126 11.56 8.50 15.54
N ARG A 127 12.16 7.82 16.53
CA ARG A 127 11.63 6.62 17.14
C ARG A 127 12.22 6.42 18.55
N ASN A 128 11.45 5.85 19.46
CA ASN A 128 11.89 5.56 20.83
C ASN A 128 12.40 4.13 21.02
N ASP A 129 12.23 3.24 20.04
CA ASP A 129 12.63 1.85 20.18
C ASP A 129 14.16 1.68 20.16
N GLY A 130 14.62 0.60 20.82
CA GLY A 130 16.03 0.38 21.16
C GLY A 130 16.99 0.38 19.95
N LEU A 131 18.29 0.61 20.23
CA LEU A 131 19.38 0.72 19.26
C LEU A 131 19.41 -0.43 18.23
N TYR A 132 19.17 -1.68 18.68
CA TYR A 132 19.14 -2.85 17.81
C TYR A 132 18.11 -2.74 16.67
N ARG A 133 16.88 -2.29 16.98
CA ARG A 133 15.84 -2.11 15.96
C ARG A 133 16.15 -0.94 15.04
N ARG A 134 16.74 0.11 15.57
CA ARG A 134 17.19 1.26 14.78
C ARG A 134 18.26 0.87 13.78
N THR A 135 19.26 0.11 14.18
CA THR A 135 20.34 -0.36 13.28
C THR A 135 19.80 -1.37 12.26
N LEU A 136 18.98 -2.33 12.68
CA LEU A 136 18.37 -3.31 11.75
C LEU A 136 17.51 -2.63 10.66
N GLY A 137 16.62 -1.72 11.05
CA GLY A 137 15.79 -0.96 10.11
C GLY A 137 16.63 -0.03 9.23
N GLY A 138 17.64 0.64 9.80
CA GLY A 138 18.57 1.50 9.06
C GLY A 138 19.36 0.71 8.00
N THR A 139 19.86 -0.46 8.36
CA THR A 139 20.55 -1.36 7.41
C THR A 139 19.63 -1.82 6.29
N ALA A 140 18.41 -2.23 6.61
CA ALA A 140 17.42 -2.64 5.61
C ALA A 140 17.09 -1.51 4.63
N ASN A 141 16.89 -0.28 5.14
CA ASN A 141 16.65 0.89 4.31
C ASN A 141 17.87 1.25 3.45
N PHE A 142 19.07 1.21 4.02
CA PHE A 142 20.32 1.45 3.28
C PHE A 142 20.48 0.45 2.12
N LEU A 143 20.25 -0.84 2.35
CA LEU A 143 20.33 -1.87 1.32
C LEU A 143 19.25 -1.68 0.25
N ALA A 144 18.00 -1.40 0.64
CA ALA A 144 16.91 -1.15 -0.29
C ALA A 144 17.21 0.04 -1.21
N ARG A 145 17.74 1.13 -0.67
CA ARG A 145 18.14 2.31 -1.46
C ARG A 145 19.25 2.01 -2.46
N ASN A 146 20.33 1.39 -2.00
CA ASN A 146 21.53 1.20 -2.82
C ASN A 146 21.39 0.04 -3.81
N LEU A 147 20.80 -1.08 -3.41
CA LEU A 147 20.64 -2.23 -4.30
C LEU A 147 19.46 -2.07 -5.26
N LEU A 148 18.34 -1.52 -4.79
CA LEU A 148 17.12 -1.43 -5.60
C LEU A 148 16.91 -0.04 -6.23
N GLY A 149 17.70 0.97 -5.84
CA GLY A 149 17.58 2.34 -6.33
C GLY A 149 16.28 3.02 -5.87
N ILE A 150 15.77 2.69 -4.69
CA ILE A 150 14.60 3.32 -4.09
C ILE A 150 15.02 4.69 -3.53
N PRO A 151 14.44 5.81 -3.98
CA PRO A 151 14.86 7.14 -3.56
C PRO A 151 14.16 7.63 -2.27
N LEU A 152 13.95 6.73 -1.30
CA LEU A 152 13.31 7.00 -0.01
C LEU A 152 14.23 6.57 1.13
N ASN A 153 14.20 7.31 2.25
CA ASN A 153 14.93 6.94 3.46
C ASN A 153 14.18 5.89 4.29
N GLU A 154 12.86 5.76 4.09
CA GLU A 154 12.02 4.81 4.79
C GLU A 154 11.32 3.83 3.84
N CYS A 155 11.72 2.57 3.87
CA CYS A 155 11.17 1.50 3.04
C CYS A 155 10.43 0.43 3.85
N THR A 156 10.46 0.49 5.19
CA THR A 156 10.03 -0.60 6.08
C THR A 156 8.76 -0.31 6.87
N THR A 157 8.27 0.93 6.86
CA THR A 157 7.03 1.31 7.54
C THR A 157 5.79 0.88 6.77
N ALA A 158 4.69 0.61 7.48
CA ALA A 158 3.36 0.44 6.93
C ALA A 158 2.59 1.76 6.76
N TYR A 159 3.12 2.90 7.25
CA TYR A 159 2.43 4.18 7.18
C TYR A 159 2.61 4.85 5.82
N ARG A 160 1.69 4.57 4.91
CA ARG A 160 1.80 4.91 3.49
C ARG A 160 0.50 5.42 2.91
N GLY A 161 0.61 6.38 1.99
CA GLY A 161 -0.48 6.82 1.12
C GLY A 161 -0.21 6.44 -0.33
N PHE A 162 -1.21 5.91 -1.01
CA PHE A 162 -1.15 5.53 -2.41
C PHE A 162 -2.31 6.21 -3.16
N LYS A 163 -2.06 6.82 -4.31
CA LYS A 163 -3.13 6.98 -5.28
C LYS A 163 -3.53 5.62 -5.82
N VAL A 164 -4.80 5.30 -5.82
CA VAL A 164 -5.29 4.00 -6.29
C VAL A 164 -5.00 3.80 -7.78
N SER A 165 -4.86 4.90 -8.54
CA SER A 165 -4.45 4.85 -9.94
C SER A 165 -3.08 4.17 -10.15
N ILE A 166 -2.10 4.36 -9.26
CA ILE A 166 -0.81 3.66 -9.38
C ILE A 166 -0.92 2.19 -8.97
N LEU A 167 -1.81 1.86 -8.02
CA LEU A 167 -2.04 0.48 -7.63
C LEU A 167 -2.64 -0.34 -8.78
N LYS A 168 -3.52 0.28 -9.59
CA LYS A 168 -4.06 -0.33 -10.82
C LYS A 168 -2.96 -0.63 -11.85
N ALA A 169 -1.85 0.13 -11.83
CA ALA A 169 -0.70 -0.08 -12.72
C ALA A 169 0.27 -1.18 -12.25
N ILE A 170 0.16 -1.60 -11.00
CA ILE A 170 1.01 -2.65 -10.42
C ILE A 170 0.30 -4.00 -10.57
N ASN A 171 1.00 -5.00 -11.10
CA ASN A 171 0.53 -6.37 -10.93
C ASN A 171 0.73 -6.80 -9.47
N LEU A 172 -0.32 -6.62 -8.65
CA LEU A 172 -0.27 -6.93 -7.21
C LEU A 172 0.04 -8.42 -6.93
N ASP A 173 -0.26 -9.32 -7.89
CA ASP A 173 0.01 -10.75 -7.73
C ASP A 173 1.50 -11.08 -7.95
N SER A 174 2.26 -10.19 -8.61
CA SER A 174 3.71 -10.28 -8.71
C SER A 174 4.45 -10.01 -7.39
N ILE A 175 3.79 -9.39 -6.41
CA ILE A 175 4.35 -9.17 -5.07
C ILE A 175 4.28 -10.49 -4.32
N GLN A 176 5.43 -11.13 -4.11
CA GLN A 176 5.51 -12.47 -3.53
C GLN A 176 5.65 -12.48 -2.01
N SER A 177 6.13 -11.37 -1.42
CA SER A 177 6.36 -11.28 0.01
C SER A 177 5.05 -11.20 0.81
N GLU A 178 4.95 -11.97 1.90
CA GLU A 178 3.76 -12.07 2.75
C GLU A 178 3.96 -11.43 4.13
N GLY A 179 5.21 -11.27 4.57
CA GLY A 179 5.60 -10.68 5.84
C GLY A 179 6.09 -9.24 5.71
N TYR A 180 7.04 -8.84 6.56
CA TYR A 180 7.60 -7.47 6.58
C TYR A 180 8.34 -7.08 5.30
N SER A 181 8.92 -8.04 4.57
CA SER A 181 9.56 -7.81 3.27
C SER A 181 8.59 -7.28 2.20
N PHE A 182 7.27 -7.47 2.37
CA PHE A 182 6.23 -6.87 1.54
C PHE A 182 6.41 -5.35 1.40
N PHE A 183 6.80 -4.68 2.47
CA PHE A 183 6.95 -3.23 2.45
C PHE A 183 8.05 -2.75 1.51
N VAL A 184 9.18 -3.43 1.49
CA VAL A 184 10.28 -3.11 0.55
C VAL A 184 9.90 -3.49 -0.88
N GLU A 185 9.30 -4.66 -1.07
CA GLU A 185 8.91 -5.14 -2.40
C GLU A 185 7.83 -4.24 -3.03
N SER A 186 6.80 -3.86 -2.28
CA SER A 186 5.73 -2.99 -2.78
C SER A 186 6.23 -1.60 -3.17
N ILE A 187 7.13 -0.98 -2.39
CA ILE A 187 7.77 0.30 -2.75
C ILE A 187 8.61 0.15 -4.02
N TYR A 188 9.35 -0.95 -4.17
CA TYR A 188 10.12 -1.19 -5.37
C TYR A 188 9.24 -1.14 -6.62
N PHE A 189 8.06 -1.79 -6.61
CA PHE A 189 7.10 -1.70 -7.72
C PHE A 189 6.55 -0.30 -7.92
N VAL A 190 6.19 0.41 -6.84
CA VAL A 190 5.75 1.81 -6.92
C VAL A 190 6.79 2.68 -7.62
N CYS A 191 8.07 2.56 -7.24
CA CYS A 191 9.16 3.35 -7.83
C CYS A 191 9.40 3.05 -9.32
N GLN A 192 8.94 1.89 -9.81
CA GLN A 192 8.97 1.58 -11.24
C GLN A 192 7.83 2.29 -12.01
N ILE A 193 6.71 2.60 -11.37
CA ILE A 193 5.54 3.20 -12.00
C ILE A 193 5.62 4.72 -11.99
N THR A 194 6.00 5.34 -10.86
CA THR A 194 6.01 6.79 -10.69
C THR A 194 7.29 7.30 -10.07
N LYS A 195 7.60 8.58 -10.34
CA LYS A 195 8.65 9.35 -9.65
C LYS A 195 8.07 10.42 -8.73
N LYS A 196 6.73 10.58 -8.71
CA LYS A 196 6.04 11.49 -7.79
C LYS A 196 5.85 10.78 -6.45
N ILE A 197 6.95 10.63 -5.74
CA ILE A 197 7.02 9.98 -4.44
C ILE A 197 7.66 10.92 -3.44
N ASP A 198 7.17 10.90 -2.20
CA ASP A 198 7.64 11.78 -1.14
C ASP A 198 7.63 11.07 0.22
N GLU A 199 8.35 11.61 1.18
CA GLU A 199 8.36 11.16 2.57
C GLU A 199 8.27 12.37 3.50
N PHE A 200 7.57 12.20 4.62
CA PHE A 200 7.44 13.23 5.62
C PHE A 200 7.79 12.70 7.01
N PRO A 201 8.30 13.57 7.91
CA PRO A 201 8.75 13.10 9.21
C PRO A 201 7.59 12.65 10.08
N ILE A 202 7.74 11.46 10.67
CA ILE A 202 6.88 10.96 11.73
C ILE A 202 7.71 10.58 12.95
N PHE A 203 7.12 10.73 14.13
CA PHE A 203 7.66 10.16 15.35
C PHE A 203 6.95 8.85 15.63
N PHE A 204 7.70 7.75 15.55
CA PHE A 204 7.22 6.42 15.81
C PHE A 204 7.22 6.18 17.31
N SER A 205 6.05 6.23 17.93
CA SER A 205 5.89 6.00 19.36
C SER A 205 6.08 4.54 19.71
N ASP A 206 6.44 4.25 20.94
CA ASP A 206 6.31 2.90 21.47
C ASP A 206 4.85 2.46 21.38
N ARG A 207 4.64 1.19 21.16
CA ARG A 207 3.31 0.59 21.15
C ARG A 207 2.63 0.84 22.48
N LYS A 208 1.33 1.15 22.47
CA LYS A 208 0.56 1.24 23.71
C LYS A 208 0.49 -0.11 24.40
N SER A 209 0.32 -1.18 23.61
CA SER A 209 0.24 -2.57 24.08
C SER A 209 0.87 -3.53 23.07
N GLY A 210 1.30 -4.71 23.55
CA GLY A 210 1.82 -5.79 22.73
C GLY A 210 3.34 -5.81 22.53
N THR A 211 3.88 -6.98 22.18
CA THR A 211 5.31 -7.21 21.93
C THR A 211 5.59 -7.33 20.42
N SER A 212 6.63 -6.66 19.95
CA SER A 212 7.08 -6.79 18.57
C SER A 212 7.73 -8.15 18.33
N LYS A 213 7.22 -8.87 17.35
CA LYS A 213 7.65 -10.24 17.02
C LYS A 213 8.34 -10.29 15.64
N ILE A 214 9.38 -9.45 15.41
CA ILE A 214 10.24 -9.67 14.24
C ILE A 214 11.14 -10.86 14.56
N SER A 215 10.84 -12.01 13.98
CA SER A 215 11.64 -13.22 14.15
C SER A 215 12.90 -13.16 13.27
N LYS A 216 13.94 -13.92 13.65
CA LYS A 216 15.14 -14.09 12.80
C LYS A 216 14.78 -14.59 11.40
N PHE A 217 13.71 -15.36 11.29
CA PHE A 217 13.19 -15.88 10.03
C PHE A 217 12.63 -14.76 9.11
N GLU A 218 11.98 -13.74 9.68
CA GLU A 218 11.54 -12.57 8.90
C GLU A 218 12.72 -11.73 8.39
N ILE A 219 13.81 -11.63 9.16
CA ILE A 219 15.04 -10.96 8.69
C ILE A 219 15.63 -11.73 7.49
N PHE A 220 15.73 -13.07 7.61
CA PHE A 220 16.21 -13.91 6.52
C PHE A 220 15.35 -13.78 5.25
N LYS A 221 14.03 -13.82 5.37
CA LYS A 221 13.10 -13.56 4.27
C LYS A 221 13.33 -12.19 3.63
N GLY A 222 13.60 -11.17 4.44
CA GLY A 222 13.92 -9.82 3.96
C GLY A 222 15.18 -9.78 3.11
N VAL A 223 16.25 -10.46 3.54
CA VAL A 223 17.49 -10.57 2.75
C VAL A 223 17.24 -11.31 1.43
N LEU A 224 16.54 -12.43 1.45
CA LEU A 224 16.19 -13.18 0.23
C LEU A 224 15.35 -12.34 -0.73
N CYS A 225 14.40 -11.56 -0.21
CA CYS A 225 13.61 -10.62 -1.00
C CYS A 225 14.50 -9.58 -1.69
N LEU A 226 15.41 -8.94 -0.97
CA LEU A 226 16.35 -7.96 -1.52
C LEU A 226 17.23 -8.58 -2.62
N CYS A 227 17.80 -9.77 -2.38
CA CYS A 227 18.60 -10.49 -3.37
C CYS A 227 17.75 -10.79 -4.62
N ARG A 228 16.57 -11.35 -4.47
CA ARG A 228 15.66 -11.66 -5.57
C ARG A 228 15.36 -10.41 -6.42
N LEU A 229 14.97 -9.30 -5.79
CA LEU A 229 14.65 -8.05 -6.48
C LEU A 229 15.87 -7.47 -7.18
N PHE A 230 17.05 -7.56 -6.56
CA PHE A 230 18.30 -7.10 -7.16
C PHE A 230 18.66 -7.91 -8.40
N PHE A 231 18.61 -9.25 -8.32
CA PHE A 231 18.87 -10.12 -9.47
C PHE A 231 17.83 -9.93 -10.59
N ASN A 232 16.56 -9.79 -10.25
CA ASN A 232 15.51 -9.50 -11.22
C ASN A 232 15.73 -8.16 -11.91
N ARG A 233 16.19 -7.15 -11.18
CA ARG A 233 16.53 -5.82 -11.73
C ARG A 233 17.64 -5.90 -12.77
N ILE A 234 18.66 -6.74 -12.54
CA ILE A 234 19.86 -6.81 -13.39
C ILE A 234 19.68 -7.83 -14.53
N PHE A 235 19.12 -9.01 -14.24
CA PHE A 235 19.21 -10.15 -15.13
C PHE A 235 17.88 -10.58 -15.79
N SER A 236 16.73 -9.99 -15.40
CA SER A 236 15.43 -10.41 -15.93
C SER A 236 14.80 -9.38 -16.86
N PRO A 237 15.03 -9.47 -18.17
CA PRO A 237 14.34 -8.64 -19.16
C PRO A 237 12.81 -8.78 -19.08
N LYS A 238 12.29 -9.98 -18.75
CA LYS A 238 10.86 -10.24 -18.54
C LYS A 238 10.26 -9.38 -17.42
N PHE A 239 10.94 -9.27 -16.28
CA PHE A 239 10.49 -8.45 -15.16
C PHE A 239 10.39 -6.96 -15.53
N GLN A 240 11.39 -6.47 -16.28
CA GLN A 240 11.39 -5.10 -16.82
C GLN A 240 10.28 -4.92 -17.86
N ASN A 241 9.99 -5.92 -18.67
CA ASN A 241 8.94 -5.89 -19.68
C ASN A 241 7.53 -5.91 -19.05
N GLU A 242 7.28 -6.69 -18.00
CA GLU A 242 6.00 -6.69 -17.28
C GLU A 242 5.71 -5.34 -16.65
N VAL A 243 6.71 -4.71 -16.02
CA VAL A 243 6.59 -3.35 -15.49
C VAL A 243 6.41 -2.34 -16.62
N GLN A 244 7.08 -2.50 -17.76
CA GLN A 244 6.93 -1.64 -18.94
C GLN A 244 5.54 -1.80 -19.60
N ILE A 245 5.01 -3.02 -19.72
CA ILE A 245 3.68 -3.28 -20.27
C ILE A 245 2.60 -2.61 -19.41
N HIS A 246 2.71 -2.71 -18.07
CA HIS A 246 1.81 -1.99 -17.18
C HIS A 246 1.95 -0.47 -17.32
N LYS A 247 3.16 0.08 -17.49
CA LYS A 247 3.37 1.51 -17.78
C LYS A 247 2.76 1.95 -19.11
N GLN A 248 2.88 1.14 -20.14
CA GLN A 248 2.34 1.46 -21.47
C GLN A 248 0.82 1.50 -21.48
N ASN A 249 0.17 0.73 -20.60
CA ASN A 249 -1.28 0.73 -20.42
C ASN A 249 -1.82 1.97 -19.70
N PHE A 250 -0.92 2.85 -19.22
CA PHE A 250 -1.29 4.10 -18.54
C PHE A 250 -0.73 5.30 -19.32
N LYS A 251 -1.57 5.93 -20.12
CA LYS A 251 -1.24 7.19 -20.81
C LYS A 251 -1.72 8.38 -19.97
N LYS A 252 -1.07 9.53 -20.14
CA LYS A 252 -1.52 10.78 -19.51
C LYS A 252 -2.84 11.24 -20.11
N CYS A 253 -3.83 11.51 -19.28
CA CYS A 253 -5.06 12.15 -19.72
C CYS A 253 -4.80 13.61 -20.11
N PRO A 254 -5.13 14.04 -21.34
CA PRO A 254 -4.93 15.43 -21.77
C PRO A 254 -5.74 16.43 -20.95
N LYS A 255 -6.90 16.01 -20.41
CA LYS A 255 -7.84 16.90 -19.72
C LYS A 255 -7.48 17.18 -18.28
N CYS A 256 -6.96 16.19 -17.52
CA CYS A 256 -6.67 16.35 -16.09
C CYS A 256 -5.20 16.03 -15.73
N ILE A 257 -4.35 15.80 -16.71
CA ILE A 257 -2.93 15.45 -16.56
C ILE A 257 -2.72 14.14 -15.73
N SER A 258 -3.78 13.41 -15.47
CA SER A 258 -3.76 12.09 -14.81
C SER A 258 -3.49 10.98 -15.80
N TYR A 259 -3.16 9.81 -15.28
CA TYR A 259 -2.96 8.62 -16.12
C TYR A 259 -4.29 7.95 -16.43
N TYR A 260 -4.45 7.38 -17.61
CA TYR A 260 -5.58 6.55 -18.01
C TYR A 260 -5.13 5.18 -18.50
N GLN A 261 -5.99 4.20 -18.31
CA GLN A 261 -5.74 2.82 -18.71
C GLN A 261 -6.25 2.58 -20.13
N THR A 262 -5.45 1.90 -20.95
CA THR A 262 -5.91 1.33 -22.21
C THR A 262 -6.84 0.16 -21.93
N GLN A 263 -8.12 0.29 -22.26
CA GLN A 263 -8.99 -0.89 -22.30
C GLN A 263 -8.67 -1.68 -23.58
N THR A 264 -7.76 -2.64 -23.47
CA THR A 264 -7.69 -3.74 -24.42
C THR A 264 -8.80 -4.71 -24.07
N SER A 265 -9.88 -4.72 -24.82
CA SER A 265 -10.89 -5.78 -24.76
C SER A 265 -10.28 -7.10 -25.25
N LYS A 266 -9.55 -7.80 -24.36
CA LYS A 266 -9.23 -9.21 -24.52
C LYS A 266 -10.33 -10.04 -23.87
N ASN A 267 -11.49 -10.08 -24.47
CA ASN A 267 -12.35 -11.24 -24.43
C ASN A 267 -11.95 -12.15 -25.59
N ILE A 268 -10.94 -12.96 -25.40
CA ILE A 268 -10.70 -14.12 -26.28
C ILE A 268 -10.86 -15.36 -25.41
N LYS A 269 -12.11 -15.82 -25.29
CA LYS A 269 -12.40 -17.24 -25.13
C LYS A 269 -12.77 -17.78 -26.49
N ASN A 270 -11.94 -18.71 -26.97
CA ASN A 270 -12.21 -19.76 -27.96
C ASN A 270 -13.31 -19.47 -29.00
N SER A 271 -12.92 -19.02 -30.19
CA SER A 271 -13.51 -19.51 -31.43
C SER A 271 -12.60 -19.11 -32.61
N ASN A 272 -12.39 -20.09 -33.50
CA ASN A 272 -11.70 -19.94 -34.79
C ASN A 272 -12.34 -18.83 -35.62
N TYR A 273 -11.75 -17.64 -35.67
CA TYR A 273 -12.02 -16.66 -36.72
C TYR A 273 -10.79 -15.78 -37.00
N LYS A 274 -10.58 -15.52 -38.29
CA LYS A 274 -9.54 -14.68 -38.87
C LYS A 274 -9.59 -13.25 -38.31
N LEU A 275 -8.43 -12.72 -37.92
CA LEU A 275 -8.26 -11.33 -37.52
C LEU A 275 -8.53 -10.39 -38.72
N SER A 276 -9.53 -9.52 -38.59
CA SER A 276 -9.64 -8.29 -39.35
C SER A 276 -9.01 -7.14 -38.55
N SER A 277 -8.15 -6.38 -39.21
CA SER A 277 -7.34 -5.29 -38.68
C SER A 277 -8.13 -4.00 -38.47
N ASN A 278 -8.97 -3.91 -37.44
CA ASN A 278 -9.49 -2.62 -36.95
C ASN A 278 -9.84 -2.74 -35.46
N LEU A 279 -8.82 -2.65 -34.59
CA LEU A 279 -8.97 -2.52 -33.15
C LEU A 279 -8.93 -1.03 -32.79
N THR A 280 -10.09 -0.39 -32.66
CA THR A 280 -10.21 0.89 -31.96
C THR A 280 -9.98 0.65 -30.46
N THR A 281 -8.86 1.11 -29.95
CA THR A 281 -8.55 1.06 -28.52
C THR A 281 -9.18 2.27 -27.85
N ASN A 282 -10.26 2.06 -27.11
CA ASN A 282 -10.85 3.08 -26.27
C ASN A 282 -10.03 3.23 -24.96
N PHE A 283 -9.74 4.48 -24.59
CA PHE A 283 -9.00 4.82 -23.37
C PHE A 283 -9.95 5.53 -22.40
N GLN A 284 -10.03 5.06 -21.16
CA GLN A 284 -10.81 5.73 -20.13
C GLN A 284 -9.87 6.35 -19.09
N CYS A 285 -10.02 7.64 -18.81
CA CYS A 285 -9.31 8.30 -17.74
C CYS A 285 -9.80 7.79 -16.38
N LEU A 286 -8.87 7.31 -15.54
CA LEU A 286 -9.18 6.77 -14.22
C LEU A 286 -9.61 7.84 -13.21
N GLN A 287 -9.30 9.13 -13.48
CA GLN A 287 -9.61 10.22 -12.57
C GLN A 287 -10.84 11.03 -12.99
N CYS A 288 -11.05 11.27 -14.26
CA CYS A 288 -12.19 12.09 -14.74
C CYS A 288 -13.22 11.29 -15.55
N GLY A 289 -13.02 9.98 -15.71
CA GLY A 289 -13.95 9.10 -16.45
C GLY A 289 -14.05 9.36 -17.96
N THR A 290 -13.32 10.34 -18.50
CA THR A 290 -13.41 10.71 -19.93
C THR A 290 -12.87 9.58 -20.80
N ILE A 291 -13.65 9.19 -21.83
CA ILE A 291 -13.26 8.16 -22.80
C ILE A 291 -12.63 8.87 -24.01
N TYR A 292 -11.49 8.37 -24.47
CA TYR A 292 -10.78 8.79 -25.68
C TYR A 292 -10.71 7.63 -26.66
N THR A 293 -10.98 7.89 -27.90
CA THR A 293 -10.85 6.93 -29.03
C THR A 293 -9.48 7.02 -29.69
#